data_593145106f0f5953ee88de00dd9df8fe
#
_entry.id   593145106f0f5953ee88de00dd9df8fe
#
_cell.length_a   1.000
_cell.length_b   1.000
_cell.length_c   1.000
_cell.angle_alpha   90.00
_cell.angle_beta   90.00
_cell.angle_gamma   90.00
#
_symmetry.space_group_name_H-M   'P 1'
#
loop_
_entity.id
_entity.type
_entity.pdbx_description
1 polymer ?
#
loop_
_entity_poly.entity_id
_entity_poly.type
_entity_poly.pdbx_seq_one_letter_code
_entity_poly.pdbx_strand_id
1 'polypeptide(L)'
;MEPPPPPPPPRRSTARRAVADGRQVVDGAYRHADGFVGRGEHHAFRFLWLFLPEPAIARTLRFQHLMASVFLADAARDALRYGALIAVARSGGSALDAALVGVASLIPPTLLGLYGGAVADAMPKRIALGAVYILDAAVCVIVPVWFGTGLGAIVLLIFAVNVLGQVSGPTEQSIAPLVASEAELASANSLLSLISNLGTVFGTALLAPILVQVVGVRAVFYVAGILLFLASGRILNVRSRRDQRKVRWRRPEVNVMITVRWLIDQPAVMTMIVVGVLAGIANVVIVTLAPRYVQTVLQVDPAAAVYVFAPSSIGLALALLAAPTLIRLRGERMSALAGFAFTAASLCLLGFVRRDLQALTDPVNPLRLVSIIGIDMGGPLRTASFLVLPLGFGMALTTMSVQTYINRRVPLTYQGRAFALQSTLKNGSSIIPLLTLGAAASLLGVDVVLIFSPFLLLGVAVSLVRLSEHFGGKEPASRLEVLSSFWEEPPAPAQTRP
;
A
#
# COMPACT_ATOMS: atom_id res chain seq x y z
N MET A 1 49.29 -11.27 -62.14
CA MET A 1 47.87 -10.97 -61.95
C MET A 1 47.66 -10.79 -60.46
N GLU A 2 47.53 -9.51 -60.03
CA GLU A 2 47.18 -9.18 -58.66
C GLU A 2 45.66 -9.45 -58.43
N PRO A 3 45.26 -9.98 -57.28
CA PRO A 3 43.84 -10.17 -57.01
C PRO A 3 43.11 -8.82 -56.85
N PRO A 4 41.84 -8.75 -57.25
CA PRO A 4 41.06 -7.51 -57.17
C PRO A 4 40.85 -7.05 -55.73
N PRO A 5 40.78 -5.72 -55.46
CA PRO A 5 40.59 -5.19 -54.12
C PRO A 5 39.26 -5.59 -53.53
N PRO A 6 39.16 -5.78 -52.18
CA PRO A 6 37.94 -6.17 -51.53
C PRO A 6 36.83 -5.08 -51.68
N PRO A 7 35.56 -5.48 -51.75
CA PRO A 7 34.45 -4.53 -51.88
C PRO A 7 34.35 -3.60 -50.66
N PRO A 8 33.93 -2.33 -50.85
CA PRO A 8 33.76 -1.38 -49.76
C PRO A 8 32.69 -1.86 -48.76
N PRO A 9 32.85 -1.56 -47.44
CA PRO A 9 31.87 -1.97 -46.43
C PRO A 9 30.54 -1.31 -46.67
N PRO A 10 29.39 -2.00 -46.36
CA PRO A 10 28.05 -1.48 -46.64
C PRO A 10 27.80 -0.18 -45.84
N ARG A 11 27.34 0.84 -46.52
CA ARG A 11 26.93 2.12 -45.91
C ARG A 11 25.85 1.86 -44.87
N ARG A 12 26.15 2.06 -43.59
CA ARG A 12 25.17 1.98 -42.50
C ARG A 12 24.02 2.96 -42.78
N SER A 13 22.81 2.45 -42.81
CA SER A 13 21.61 3.25 -43.13
C SER A 13 21.46 4.42 -42.14
N THR A 14 20.99 5.57 -42.66
CA THR A 14 20.74 6.80 -41.90
C THR A 14 19.84 6.58 -40.68
N ALA A 15 18.92 5.62 -40.73
CA ALA A 15 18.08 5.23 -39.62
C ALA A 15 18.87 4.62 -38.44
N ARG A 16 19.95 3.86 -38.68
CA ARG A 16 20.82 3.35 -37.60
C ARG A 16 21.68 4.44 -36.96
N ARG A 17 22.04 5.49 -37.68
CA ARG A 17 22.76 6.66 -37.12
C ARG A 17 21.82 7.49 -36.25
N ALA A 18 20.60 7.80 -36.69
CA ALA A 18 19.61 8.54 -35.89
C ALA A 18 19.24 7.83 -34.57
N VAL A 19 19.15 6.48 -34.58
CA VAL A 19 18.90 5.71 -33.35
C VAL A 19 20.14 5.69 -32.44
N ALA A 20 21.36 5.70 -33.00
CA ALA A 20 22.61 5.76 -32.22
C ALA A 20 22.78 7.16 -31.59
N ASP A 21 22.51 8.23 -32.34
CA ASP A 21 22.57 9.61 -31.85
C ASP A 21 21.50 9.88 -30.79
N GLY A 22 20.27 9.38 -31.00
CA GLY A 22 19.21 9.45 -29.97
C GLY A 22 19.58 8.72 -28.69
N ARG A 23 20.26 7.56 -28.78
CA ARG A 23 20.79 6.84 -27.59
C ARG A 23 21.88 7.65 -26.89
N GLN A 24 22.77 8.30 -27.60
CA GLN A 24 23.84 9.11 -26.99
C GLN A 24 23.30 10.36 -26.28
N VAL A 25 22.26 11.02 -26.80
CA VAL A 25 21.62 12.16 -26.15
C VAL A 25 20.90 11.71 -24.88
N VAL A 26 20.16 10.61 -24.94
CA VAL A 26 19.47 10.03 -23.78
C VAL A 26 20.49 9.55 -22.72
N ASP A 27 21.56 8.86 -23.12
CA ASP A 27 22.63 8.43 -22.19
C ASP A 27 23.42 9.62 -21.63
N GLY A 28 23.54 10.73 -22.36
CA GLY A 28 24.14 11.98 -21.89
C GLY A 28 23.28 12.67 -20.83
N ALA A 29 21.99 12.79 -21.07
CA ALA A 29 21.03 13.35 -20.13
C ALA A 29 20.92 12.51 -18.84
N TYR A 30 20.91 11.17 -18.99
CA TYR A 30 20.93 10.25 -17.84
C TYR A 30 22.23 10.38 -17.02
N ARG A 31 23.41 10.52 -17.65
CA ARG A 31 24.69 10.68 -16.92
C ARG A 31 24.77 11.99 -16.14
N HIS A 32 24.20 13.07 -16.65
CA HIS A 32 24.16 14.37 -15.95
C HIS A 32 23.19 14.33 -14.76
N ALA A 33 21.99 13.73 -14.94
CA ALA A 33 21.03 13.52 -13.85
C ALA A 33 21.58 12.55 -12.78
N ASP A 34 22.25 11.46 -13.19
CA ASP A 34 22.92 10.52 -12.28
C ASP A 34 24.01 11.17 -11.43
N GLY A 35 24.76 12.11 -11.98
CA GLY A 35 25.83 12.81 -11.24
C GLY A 35 25.32 13.73 -10.15
N PHE A 36 24.11 14.26 -10.26
CA PHE A 36 23.50 15.14 -9.26
C PHE A 36 22.76 14.33 -8.20
N VAL A 37 21.99 13.32 -8.60
CA VAL A 37 21.23 12.44 -7.70
C VAL A 37 22.15 11.48 -6.96
N GLY A 38 23.20 10.97 -7.59
CA GLY A 38 24.15 10.02 -6.97
C GLY A 38 24.93 10.59 -5.80
N ARG A 39 25.19 11.90 -5.76
CA ARG A 39 25.82 12.55 -4.60
C ARG A 39 24.87 12.67 -3.41
N GLY A 40 23.59 12.98 -3.66
CA GLY A 40 22.57 13.03 -2.62
C GLY A 40 22.23 11.65 -2.06
N GLU A 41 22.19 10.62 -2.92
CA GLU A 41 21.97 9.23 -2.50
C GLU A 41 23.07 8.72 -1.56
N HIS A 42 24.34 8.99 -1.85
CA HIS A 42 25.46 8.57 -0.99
C HIS A 42 25.36 9.14 0.44
N HIS A 43 24.85 10.35 0.60
CA HIS A 43 24.66 10.95 1.94
C HIS A 43 23.42 10.38 2.65
N ALA A 44 22.32 10.18 1.94
CA ALA A 44 21.08 9.60 2.51
C ALA A 44 21.29 8.14 2.93
N PHE A 45 21.99 7.33 2.10
CA PHE A 45 22.31 5.95 2.45
C PHE A 45 23.34 5.87 3.59
N ARG A 46 24.26 6.81 3.72
CA ARG A 46 25.21 6.87 4.85
C ARG A 46 24.48 7.11 6.18
N PHE A 47 23.44 7.92 6.19
CA PHE A 47 22.63 8.17 7.39
C PHE A 47 21.84 6.92 7.78
N LEU A 48 21.26 6.21 6.80
CA LEU A 48 20.56 4.94 7.03
C LEU A 48 21.51 3.84 7.55
N TRP A 49 22.76 3.84 7.14
CA TRP A 49 23.76 2.86 7.61
C TRP A 49 24.16 3.03 9.07
N LEU A 50 23.93 4.21 9.65
CA LEU A 50 24.18 4.46 11.07
C LEU A 50 23.23 3.68 11.99
N PHE A 51 22.03 3.33 11.47
CA PHE A 51 20.96 2.70 12.26
C PHE A 51 20.70 1.22 11.89
N LEU A 52 21.32 0.70 10.84
CA LEU A 52 21.10 -0.69 10.39
C LEU A 52 22.37 -1.52 10.61
N PRO A 53 22.26 -2.72 11.23
CA PRO A 53 23.36 -3.69 11.22
C PRO A 53 23.71 -4.01 9.76
N GLU A 54 24.98 -3.93 9.41
CA GLU A 54 25.51 -3.99 8.05
C GLU A 54 25.21 -5.31 7.33
N PRO A 55 24.16 -5.44 6.51
CA PRO A 55 24.09 -6.55 5.58
C PRO A 55 24.98 -6.21 4.37
N ALA A 56 25.88 -7.12 4.03
CA ALA A 56 26.82 -6.95 2.91
C ALA A 56 26.10 -6.61 1.59
N ILE A 57 24.84 -7.07 1.42
CA ILE A 57 24.02 -6.82 0.24
C ILE A 57 23.69 -5.33 0.03
N ALA A 58 23.46 -4.57 1.12
CA ALA A 58 23.12 -3.13 1.04
C ALA A 58 24.26 -2.30 0.42
N ARG A 59 25.50 -2.82 0.43
CA ARG A 59 26.68 -2.16 -0.16
C ARG A 59 26.81 -2.39 -1.65
N THR A 60 26.05 -3.31 -2.24
CA THR A 60 26.13 -3.58 -3.68
C THR A 60 25.37 -2.51 -4.47
N LEU A 61 26.03 -1.89 -5.46
CA LEU A 61 25.42 -0.87 -6.32
C LEU A 61 24.12 -1.35 -6.97
N ARG A 62 24.03 -2.63 -7.31
CA ARG A 62 22.82 -3.22 -7.90
C ARG A 62 21.64 -3.18 -6.96
N PHE A 63 21.87 -3.51 -5.70
CA PHE A 63 20.82 -3.49 -4.67
C PHE A 63 20.45 -2.05 -4.32
N GLN A 64 21.40 -1.12 -4.28
CA GLN A 64 21.14 0.30 -4.07
C GLN A 64 20.25 0.90 -5.18
N HIS A 65 20.53 0.58 -6.46
CA HIS A 65 19.67 0.98 -7.56
C HIS A 65 18.25 0.41 -7.44
N LEU A 66 18.12 -0.84 -6.97
CA LEU A 66 16.81 -1.44 -6.71
C LEU A 66 16.10 -0.72 -5.57
N MET A 67 16.77 -0.50 -4.44
CA MET A 67 16.22 0.23 -3.30
C MET A 67 15.75 1.64 -3.69
N ALA A 68 16.59 2.38 -4.42
CA ALA A 68 16.25 3.73 -4.92
C ALA A 68 15.04 3.69 -5.85
N SER A 69 14.97 2.71 -6.75
CA SER A 69 13.83 2.53 -7.65
C SER A 69 12.52 2.27 -6.88
N VAL A 70 12.54 1.35 -5.92
CA VAL A 70 11.37 1.03 -5.09
C VAL A 70 10.93 2.23 -4.26
N PHE A 71 11.87 2.92 -3.60
CA PHE A 71 11.59 4.12 -2.83
C PHE A 71 10.90 5.21 -3.67
N LEU A 72 11.47 5.52 -4.84
CA LEU A 72 10.94 6.55 -5.74
C LEU A 72 9.55 6.18 -6.27
N ALA A 73 9.34 4.92 -6.63
CA ALA A 73 8.06 4.45 -7.16
C ALA A 73 6.95 4.49 -6.10
N ASP A 74 7.24 3.99 -4.87
CA ASP A 74 6.26 4.00 -3.78
C ASP A 74 5.98 5.43 -3.30
N ALA A 75 7.01 6.27 -3.15
CA ALA A 75 6.85 7.69 -2.82
C ALA A 75 5.97 8.40 -3.86
N ALA A 76 6.18 8.15 -5.14
CA ALA A 76 5.40 8.76 -6.22
C ALA A 76 3.94 8.31 -6.20
N ARG A 77 3.68 7.00 -6.13
CA ARG A 77 2.32 6.44 -6.15
C ARG A 77 1.51 6.85 -4.93
N ASP A 78 2.12 6.84 -3.75
CA ASP A 78 1.43 7.22 -2.53
C ASP A 78 1.24 8.74 -2.42
N ALA A 79 2.19 9.55 -2.90
CA ALA A 79 1.98 10.98 -3.06
C ALA A 79 0.84 11.29 -4.04
N LEU A 80 0.77 10.56 -5.16
CA LEU A 80 -0.27 10.71 -6.16
C LEU A 80 -1.66 10.40 -5.58
N ARG A 81 -1.79 9.25 -4.90
CA ARG A 81 -3.05 8.81 -4.28
C ARG A 81 -3.51 9.80 -3.22
N TYR A 82 -2.63 10.18 -2.31
CA TYR A 82 -2.96 11.09 -1.22
C TYR A 82 -3.19 12.52 -1.72
N GLY A 83 -2.38 12.99 -2.66
CA GLY A 83 -2.56 14.27 -3.33
C GLY A 83 -3.88 14.38 -4.09
N ALA A 84 -4.34 13.28 -4.70
CA ALA A 84 -5.67 13.20 -5.33
C ALA A 84 -6.80 13.42 -4.31
N LEU A 85 -6.71 12.80 -3.13
CA LEU A 85 -7.71 12.98 -2.07
C LEU A 85 -7.71 14.41 -1.50
N ILE A 86 -6.52 15.01 -1.30
CA ILE A 86 -6.40 16.42 -0.90
C ILE A 86 -7.00 17.34 -1.97
N ALA A 87 -6.73 17.03 -3.27
CA ALA A 87 -7.26 17.81 -4.39
C ALA A 87 -8.79 17.84 -4.39
N VAL A 88 -9.42 16.67 -4.23
CA VAL A 88 -10.88 16.57 -4.13
C VAL A 88 -11.41 17.34 -2.93
N ALA A 89 -10.78 17.21 -1.77
CA ALA A 89 -11.21 17.95 -0.58
C ALA A 89 -11.09 19.48 -0.77
N ARG A 90 -9.97 19.98 -1.32
CA ARG A 90 -9.75 21.42 -1.56
C ARG A 90 -10.65 22.02 -2.63
N SER A 91 -11.04 21.23 -3.64
CA SER A 91 -11.98 21.69 -4.67
C SER A 91 -13.44 21.79 -4.18
N GLY A 92 -13.68 21.56 -2.89
CA GLY A 92 -15.04 21.52 -2.33
C GLY A 92 -15.79 20.22 -2.60
N GLY A 93 -15.10 19.19 -3.12
CA GLY A 93 -15.68 17.88 -3.40
C GLY A 93 -16.28 17.23 -2.15
N SER A 94 -17.34 16.45 -2.34
CA SER A 94 -18.02 15.72 -1.25
C SER A 94 -17.22 14.54 -0.74
N ALA A 95 -17.64 13.95 0.37
CA ALA A 95 -17.08 12.69 0.84
C ALA A 95 -17.32 11.54 -0.14
N LEU A 96 -18.42 11.61 -0.91
CA LEU A 96 -18.68 10.66 -2.00
C LEU A 96 -17.66 10.79 -3.13
N ASP A 97 -17.23 12.01 -3.49
CA ASP A 97 -16.19 12.22 -4.51
C ASP A 97 -14.86 11.62 -4.07
N ALA A 98 -14.49 11.77 -2.80
CA ALA A 98 -13.33 11.09 -2.23
C ALA A 98 -13.47 9.55 -2.27
N ALA A 99 -14.67 9.05 -1.97
CA ALA A 99 -14.97 7.62 -2.06
C ALA A 99 -14.86 7.09 -3.50
N LEU A 100 -15.28 7.86 -4.52
CA LEU A 100 -15.11 7.49 -5.94
C LEU A 100 -13.63 7.36 -6.32
N VAL A 101 -12.77 8.27 -5.85
CA VAL A 101 -11.30 8.14 -6.03
C VAL A 101 -10.78 6.88 -5.34
N GLY A 102 -11.25 6.60 -4.12
CA GLY A 102 -10.91 5.36 -3.40
C GLY A 102 -11.34 4.11 -4.17
N VAL A 103 -12.57 4.08 -4.68
CA VAL A 103 -13.10 2.97 -5.49
C VAL A 103 -12.29 2.77 -6.77
N ALA A 104 -11.90 3.85 -7.44
CA ALA A 104 -11.01 3.76 -8.62
C ALA A 104 -9.69 3.05 -8.31
N SER A 105 -9.19 3.17 -7.09
CA SER A 105 -7.99 2.45 -6.64
C SER A 105 -8.23 0.97 -6.32
N LEU A 106 -9.47 0.58 -6.02
CA LEU A 106 -9.84 -0.78 -5.57
C LEU A 106 -10.30 -1.69 -6.70
N ILE A 107 -10.89 -1.13 -7.76
CA ILE A 107 -11.39 -1.91 -8.91
C ILE A 107 -10.28 -2.71 -9.59
N PRO A 108 -9.13 -2.12 -9.98
CA PRO A 108 -8.07 -2.87 -10.64
C PRO A 108 -7.53 -4.05 -9.82
N PRO A 109 -7.16 -3.93 -8.54
CA PRO A 109 -6.68 -5.07 -7.77
C PRO A 109 -7.77 -6.13 -7.53
N THR A 110 -9.04 -5.75 -7.52
CA THR A 110 -10.15 -6.71 -7.39
C THR A 110 -10.31 -7.55 -8.65
N LEU A 111 -10.25 -6.93 -9.83
CA LEU A 111 -10.51 -7.61 -11.09
C LEU A 111 -9.25 -8.22 -11.72
N LEU A 112 -8.13 -7.53 -11.62
CA LEU A 112 -6.90 -7.84 -12.35
C LEU A 112 -5.79 -8.40 -11.45
N GLY A 113 -5.94 -8.40 -10.12
CA GLY A 113 -4.88 -8.79 -9.19
C GLY A 113 -4.29 -10.18 -9.47
N LEU A 114 -5.12 -11.15 -9.84
CA LEU A 114 -4.67 -12.51 -10.19
C LEU A 114 -3.95 -12.56 -11.54
N TYR A 115 -4.35 -11.73 -12.49
CA TYR A 115 -3.77 -11.69 -13.84
C TYR A 115 -2.46 -10.91 -13.89
N GLY A 116 -2.32 -9.87 -13.06
CA GLY A 116 -1.13 -9.03 -13.02
C GLY A 116 0.15 -9.81 -12.71
N GLY A 117 0.09 -10.76 -11.79
CA GLY A 117 1.20 -11.68 -11.50
C GLY A 117 1.61 -12.53 -12.71
N ALA A 118 0.63 -13.00 -13.49
CA ALA A 118 0.90 -13.77 -14.69
C ALA A 118 1.63 -12.96 -15.77
N VAL A 119 1.23 -11.72 -15.97
CA VAL A 119 1.89 -10.78 -16.89
C VAL A 119 3.31 -10.47 -16.40
N ALA A 120 3.47 -10.27 -15.09
CA ALA A 120 4.77 -10.04 -14.45
C ALA A 120 5.75 -11.20 -14.65
N ASP A 121 5.28 -12.45 -14.66
CA ASP A 121 6.11 -13.64 -14.86
C ASP A 121 6.42 -13.92 -16.34
N ALA A 122 5.67 -13.34 -17.26
CA ALA A 122 5.85 -13.50 -18.71
C ALA A 122 7.01 -12.68 -19.29
N MET A 123 7.48 -11.65 -18.55
CA MET A 123 8.52 -10.73 -19.00
C MET A 123 9.72 -10.75 -18.06
N PRO A 124 10.94 -10.40 -18.55
CA PRO A 124 12.05 -10.13 -17.63
C PRO A 124 11.65 -9.05 -16.63
N LYS A 125 11.71 -9.37 -15.33
CA LYS A 125 11.16 -8.53 -14.24
C LYS A 125 11.64 -7.08 -14.29
N ARG A 126 12.91 -6.86 -14.65
CA ARG A 126 13.49 -5.54 -14.82
C ARG A 126 12.81 -4.72 -15.93
N ILE A 127 12.53 -5.38 -17.07
CA ILE A 127 11.87 -4.73 -18.22
C ILE A 127 10.40 -4.47 -17.89
N ALA A 128 9.72 -5.41 -17.24
CA ALA A 128 8.34 -5.25 -16.81
C ALA A 128 8.17 -4.04 -15.88
N LEU A 129 9.01 -3.92 -14.84
CA LEU A 129 8.99 -2.78 -13.93
C LEU A 129 9.34 -1.46 -14.64
N GLY A 130 10.41 -1.46 -15.44
CA GLY A 130 10.82 -0.27 -16.18
C GLY A 130 9.72 0.24 -17.11
N ALA A 131 9.06 -0.67 -17.84
CA ALA A 131 7.97 -0.33 -18.73
C ALA A 131 6.75 0.20 -17.97
N VAL A 132 6.36 -0.45 -16.87
CA VAL A 132 5.24 0.00 -16.04
C VAL A 132 5.51 1.38 -15.47
N TYR A 133 6.70 1.65 -14.92
CA TYR A 133 7.02 2.95 -14.37
C TYR A 133 7.04 4.07 -15.44
N ILE A 134 7.48 3.77 -16.68
CA ILE A 134 7.38 4.73 -17.79
C ILE A 134 5.92 4.98 -18.15
N LEU A 135 5.09 3.96 -18.20
CA LEU A 135 3.66 4.12 -18.48
C LEU A 135 2.95 4.89 -17.37
N ASP A 136 3.24 4.59 -16.09
CA ASP A 136 2.74 5.35 -14.95
C ASP A 136 3.15 6.83 -15.06
N ALA A 137 4.43 7.10 -15.38
CA ALA A 137 4.93 8.46 -15.60
C ALA A 137 4.21 9.18 -16.74
N ALA A 138 3.98 8.47 -17.84
CA ALA A 138 3.23 9.02 -18.99
C ALA A 138 1.79 9.35 -18.61
N VAL A 139 1.10 8.46 -17.89
CA VAL A 139 -0.27 8.71 -17.39
C VAL A 139 -0.32 9.93 -16.47
N CYS A 140 0.67 10.09 -15.57
CA CYS A 140 0.77 11.25 -14.67
C CYS A 140 0.93 12.58 -15.40
N VAL A 141 1.47 12.59 -16.63
CA VAL A 141 1.60 13.80 -17.46
C VAL A 141 0.40 13.97 -18.39
N ILE A 142 0.03 12.92 -19.11
CA ILE A 142 -1.00 12.96 -20.15
C ILE A 142 -2.37 13.31 -19.55
N VAL A 143 -2.78 12.67 -18.47
CA VAL A 143 -4.12 12.87 -17.92
C VAL A 143 -4.33 14.30 -17.44
N PRO A 144 -3.47 14.92 -16.62
CA PRO A 144 -3.65 16.32 -16.22
C PRO A 144 -3.57 17.33 -17.37
N VAL A 145 -2.77 17.05 -18.41
CA VAL A 145 -2.63 17.95 -19.57
C VAL A 145 -3.88 17.93 -20.43
N TRP A 146 -4.44 16.76 -20.72
CA TRP A 146 -5.54 16.63 -21.68
C TRP A 146 -6.92 16.70 -21.04
N PHE A 147 -7.08 16.19 -19.83
CA PHE A 147 -8.36 16.10 -19.10
C PHE A 147 -8.44 17.09 -17.92
N GLY A 148 -7.37 17.82 -17.62
CA GLY A 148 -7.31 18.75 -16.49
C GLY A 148 -7.18 18.04 -15.14
N THR A 149 -7.65 18.71 -14.08
CA THR A 149 -7.57 18.23 -12.68
C THR A 149 -8.94 18.14 -12.02
N GLY A 150 -9.99 18.00 -12.82
CA GLY A 150 -11.35 17.73 -12.32
C GLY A 150 -11.48 16.30 -11.77
N LEU A 151 -12.58 16.02 -11.06
CA LEU A 151 -12.84 14.73 -10.42
C LEU A 151 -12.70 13.56 -11.40
N GLY A 152 -13.28 13.65 -12.60
CA GLY A 152 -13.20 12.59 -13.61
C GLY A 152 -11.78 12.30 -14.07
N ALA A 153 -10.94 13.32 -14.23
CA ALA A 153 -9.52 13.16 -14.57
C ALA A 153 -8.74 12.50 -13.44
N ILE A 154 -8.99 12.91 -12.19
CA ILE A 154 -8.37 12.30 -11.00
C ILE A 154 -8.75 10.82 -10.88
N VAL A 155 -10.03 10.50 -11.03
CA VAL A 155 -10.54 9.11 -11.00
C VAL A 155 -9.88 8.27 -12.10
N LEU A 156 -9.82 8.79 -13.33
CA LEU A 156 -9.17 8.12 -14.47
C LEU A 156 -7.68 7.86 -14.20
N LEU A 157 -6.97 8.86 -13.68
CA LEU A 157 -5.55 8.77 -13.37
C LEU A 157 -5.27 7.72 -12.29
N ILE A 158 -6.01 7.77 -11.17
CA ILE A 158 -5.87 6.79 -10.08
C ILE A 158 -6.21 5.39 -10.56
N PHE A 159 -7.27 5.22 -11.36
CA PHE A 159 -7.63 3.94 -11.96
C PHE A 159 -6.50 3.40 -12.85
N ALA A 160 -5.98 4.21 -13.79
CA ALA A 160 -4.94 3.81 -14.72
C ALA A 160 -3.64 3.38 -14.02
N VAL A 161 -3.18 4.17 -13.04
CA VAL A 161 -1.98 3.85 -12.24
C VAL A 161 -2.20 2.56 -11.44
N ASN A 162 -3.40 2.32 -10.90
CA ASN A 162 -3.68 1.07 -10.19
C ASN A 162 -3.81 -0.14 -11.12
N VAL A 163 -4.26 0.02 -12.37
CA VAL A 163 -4.20 -1.05 -13.40
C VAL A 163 -2.75 -1.46 -13.64
N LEU A 164 -1.87 -0.50 -13.88
CA LEU A 164 -0.44 -0.74 -14.08
C LEU A 164 0.22 -1.32 -12.83
N GLY A 165 -0.23 -0.91 -11.66
CA GLY A 165 0.19 -1.40 -10.36
C GLY A 165 -0.05 -2.91 -10.16
N GLN A 166 -1.00 -3.52 -10.88
CA GLN A 166 -1.22 -4.96 -10.80
C GLN A 166 -0.06 -5.78 -11.38
N VAL A 167 0.72 -5.19 -12.27
CA VAL A 167 1.93 -5.82 -12.82
C VAL A 167 3.15 -5.49 -11.96
N SER A 168 3.31 -4.23 -11.53
CA SER A 168 4.49 -3.82 -10.75
C SER A 168 4.56 -4.46 -9.36
N GLY A 169 3.45 -4.54 -8.62
CA GLY A 169 3.43 -5.07 -7.26
C GLY A 169 4.01 -6.49 -7.13
N PRO A 170 3.47 -7.50 -7.85
CA PRO A 170 4.04 -8.85 -7.86
C PRO A 170 5.48 -8.90 -8.39
N THR A 171 5.81 -8.03 -9.37
CA THR A 171 7.16 -7.98 -9.94
C THR A 171 8.16 -7.47 -8.91
N GLU A 172 7.84 -6.40 -8.17
CA GLU A 172 8.67 -5.83 -7.10
C GLU A 172 8.94 -6.85 -5.99
N GLN A 173 7.90 -7.58 -5.54
CA GLN A 173 8.06 -8.62 -4.52
C GLN A 173 8.94 -9.79 -4.96
N SER A 174 8.98 -10.07 -6.27
CA SER A 174 9.72 -11.20 -6.83
C SER A 174 11.10 -10.83 -7.41
N ILE A 175 11.55 -9.58 -7.28
CA ILE A 175 12.82 -9.14 -7.85
C ILE A 175 14.02 -9.39 -6.92
N ALA A 176 13.83 -9.51 -5.62
CA ALA A 176 14.89 -9.73 -4.64
C ALA A 176 15.82 -10.91 -4.99
N PRO A 177 15.32 -12.09 -5.44
CA PRO A 177 16.17 -13.22 -5.82
C PRO A 177 17.06 -12.99 -7.05
N LEU A 178 16.85 -11.90 -7.80
CA LEU A 178 17.71 -11.55 -8.95
C LEU A 178 18.99 -10.83 -8.55
N VAL A 179 19.00 -10.22 -7.35
CA VAL A 179 20.12 -9.40 -6.86
C VAL A 179 20.74 -9.95 -5.59
N ALA A 180 20.03 -10.79 -4.83
CA ALA A 180 20.46 -11.41 -3.57
C ALA A 180 20.80 -12.89 -3.76
N SER A 181 21.76 -13.40 -2.99
CA SER A 181 22.00 -14.84 -2.82
C SER A 181 20.94 -15.46 -1.90
N GLU A 182 20.79 -16.78 -1.89
CA GLU A 182 19.81 -17.47 -1.04
C GLU A 182 20.00 -17.15 0.46
N ALA A 183 21.24 -17.02 0.92
CA ALA A 183 21.57 -16.65 2.29
C ALA A 183 21.18 -15.20 2.64
N GLU A 184 21.14 -14.31 1.66
CA GLU A 184 20.87 -12.88 1.82
C GLU A 184 19.41 -12.51 1.55
N LEU A 185 18.57 -13.44 1.06
CA LEU A 185 17.18 -13.17 0.67
C LEU A 185 16.33 -12.58 1.80
N ALA A 186 16.48 -13.09 3.02
CA ALA A 186 15.74 -12.59 4.17
C ALA A 186 16.09 -11.13 4.47
N SER A 187 17.38 -10.79 4.48
CA SER A 187 17.86 -9.42 4.69
C SER A 187 17.45 -8.50 3.54
N ALA A 188 17.53 -8.99 2.29
CA ALA A 188 17.12 -8.24 1.11
C ALA A 188 15.64 -7.88 1.15
N ASN A 189 14.75 -8.84 1.46
CA ASN A 189 13.31 -8.62 1.58
C ASN A 189 12.96 -7.66 2.73
N SER A 190 13.65 -7.79 3.87
CA SER A 190 13.45 -6.87 5.01
C SER A 190 13.83 -5.43 4.65
N LEU A 191 14.97 -5.25 3.97
CA LEU A 191 15.42 -3.93 3.51
C LEU A 191 14.49 -3.34 2.44
N LEU A 192 14.04 -4.13 1.48
CA LEU A 192 13.08 -3.68 0.46
C LEU A 192 11.75 -3.27 1.10
N SER A 193 11.24 -4.05 2.07
CA SER A 193 10.03 -3.69 2.81
C SER A 193 10.20 -2.41 3.62
N LEU A 194 11.35 -2.21 4.27
CA LEU A 194 11.66 -0.98 5.00
C LEU A 194 11.68 0.22 4.05
N ILE A 195 12.37 0.11 2.92
CA ILE A 195 12.49 1.19 1.93
C ILE A 195 11.14 1.50 1.28
N SER A 196 10.33 0.49 0.98
CA SER A 196 8.96 0.66 0.48
C SER A 196 8.09 1.44 1.50
N ASN A 197 8.12 1.05 2.77
CA ASN A 197 7.40 1.78 3.82
C ASN A 197 7.91 3.22 3.99
N LEU A 198 9.22 3.45 3.93
CA LEU A 198 9.79 4.80 3.96
C LEU A 198 9.35 5.63 2.74
N GLY A 199 9.28 5.02 1.54
CA GLY A 199 8.74 5.65 0.34
C GLY A 199 7.28 6.06 0.52
N THR A 200 6.45 5.15 1.03
CA THR A 200 5.03 5.42 1.34
C THR A 200 4.88 6.58 2.32
N VAL A 201 5.61 6.57 3.43
CA VAL A 201 5.56 7.64 4.43
C VAL A 201 6.05 8.96 3.82
N PHE A 202 7.14 8.95 3.09
CA PHE A 202 7.67 10.14 2.42
C PHE A 202 6.67 10.71 1.41
N GLY A 203 6.06 9.85 0.60
CA GLY A 203 5.06 10.23 -0.40
C GLY A 203 3.82 10.87 0.23
N THR A 204 3.26 10.21 1.24
CA THR A 204 2.02 10.65 1.90
C THR A 204 2.23 11.79 2.88
N ALA A 205 3.28 11.72 3.72
CA ALA A 205 3.47 12.64 4.84
C ALA A 205 4.22 13.93 4.47
N LEU A 206 5.09 13.87 3.48
CA LEU A 206 5.92 15.02 3.09
C LEU A 206 5.62 15.50 1.68
N LEU A 207 5.74 14.62 0.70
CA LEU A 207 5.72 15.03 -0.71
C LEU A 207 4.36 15.58 -1.13
N ALA A 208 3.27 14.84 -0.88
CA ALA A 208 1.94 15.28 -1.28
C ALA A 208 1.50 16.58 -0.57
N PRO A 209 1.56 16.70 0.78
CA PRO A 209 1.16 17.92 1.46
C PRO A 209 2.00 19.14 1.07
N ILE A 210 3.33 18.99 1.01
CA ILE A 210 4.23 20.10 0.64
C ILE A 210 3.95 20.59 -0.77
N LEU A 211 3.87 19.67 -1.74
CA LEU A 211 3.61 20.05 -3.13
C LEU A 211 2.26 20.72 -3.29
N VAL A 212 1.22 20.20 -2.63
CA VAL A 212 -0.12 20.79 -2.71
C VAL A 212 -0.18 22.17 -2.06
N GLN A 213 0.55 22.39 -0.96
CA GLN A 213 0.57 23.68 -0.27
C GLN A 213 1.41 24.74 -0.98
N VAL A 214 2.61 24.38 -1.47
CA VAL A 214 3.59 25.33 -1.99
C VAL A 214 3.36 25.63 -3.49
N VAL A 215 3.06 24.60 -4.28
CA VAL A 215 3.01 24.72 -5.75
C VAL A 215 1.60 24.50 -6.29
N GLY A 216 0.80 23.70 -5.60
CA GLY A 216 -0.55 23.33 -6.00
C GLY A 216 -0.69 21.87 -6.44
N VAL A 217 -1.94 21.46 -6.64
CA VAL A 217 -2.32 20.07 -6.92
C VAL A 217 -1.65 19.49 -8.17
N ARG A 218 -1.53 20.31 -9.23
CA ARG A 218 -0.91 19.88 -10.50
C ARG A 218 0.53 19.44 -10.33
N ALA A 219 1.25 20.07 -9.40
CA ALA A 219 2.64 19.73 -9.12
C ALA A 219 2.81 18.30 -8.62
N VAL A 220 1.84 17.78 -7.84
CA VAL A 220 1.89 16.39 -7.35
C VAL A 220 1.92 15.40 -8.52
N PHE A 221 1.08 15.62 -9.54
CA PHE A 221 1.00 14.74 -10.70
C PHE A 221 2.30 14.76 -11.51
N TYR A 222 2.83 15.94 -11.80
CA TYR A 222 4.07 16.07 -12.57
C TYR A 222 5.29 15.56 -11.82
N VAL A 223 5.42 15.86 -10.52
CA VAL A 223 6.52 15.38 -9.70
C VAL A 223 6.44 13.86 -9.54
N ALA A 224 5.26 13.28 -9.32
CA ALA A 224 5.09 11.83 -9.31
C ALA A 224 5.52 11.21 -10.65
N GLY A 225 5.15 11.81 -11.78
CA GLY A 225 5.61 11.37 -13.10
C GLY A 225 7.14 11.41 -13.25
N ILE A 226 7.80 12.47 -12.78
CA ILE A 226 9.27 12.58 -12.78
C ILE A 226 9.89 11.50 -11.90
N LEU A 227 9.38 11.29 -10.69
CA LEU A 227 9.91 10.26 -9.79
C LEU A 227 9.77 8.85 -10.37
N LEU A 228 8.63 8.54 -11.00
CA LEU A 228 8.39 7.26 -11.68
C LEU A 228 9.33 7.08 -12.89
N PHE A 229 9.57 8.13 -13.64
CA PHE A 229 10.53 8.11 -14.73
C PHE A 229 11.96 7.84 -14.22
N LEU A 230 12.37 8.50 -13.14
CA LEU A 230 13.65 8.25 -12.47
C LEU A 230 13.74 6.81 -11.90
N ALA A 231 12.65 6.32 -11.29
CA ALA A 231 12.55 4.94 -10.81
C ALA A 231 12.76 3.93 -11.94
N SER A 232 12.18 4.19 -13.13
CA SER A 232 12.41 3.37 -14.33
C SER A 232 13.88 3.37 -14.74
N GLY A 233 14.53 4.53 -14.78
CA GLY A 233 15.98 4.61 -15.08
C GLY A 233 16.82 3.79 -14.09
N ARG A 234 16.47 3.85 -12.80
CA ARG A 234 17.19 3.08 -11.77
C ARG A 234 17.02 1.57 -11.92
N ILE A 235 15.79 1.09 -12.15
CA ILE A 235 15.55 -0.36 -12.28
C ILE A 235 16.19 -0.93 -13.57
N LEU A 236 16.22 -0.16 -14.65
CA LEU A 236 16.84 -0.59 -15.90
C LEU A 236 18.38 -0.73 -15.79
N ASN A 237 19.00 -0.04 -14.83
CA ASN A 237 20.43 -0.16 -14.53
C ASN A 237 20.77 -1.39 -13.67
N VAL A 238 19.78 -2.06 -13.07
CA VAL A 238 19.99 -3.31 -12.32
C VAL A 238 20.29 -4.45 -13.29
N ARG A 239 21.59 -4.79 -13.45
CA ARG A 239 22.00 -5.93 -14.28
C ARG A 239 21.81 -7.24 -13.52
N SER A 240 20.91 -8.12 -14.00
CA SER A 240 20.72 -9.46 -13.45
C SER A 240 21.59 -10.50 -14.12
N ARG A 241 22.22 -11.39 -13.33
CA ARG A 241 22.91 -12.57 -13.86
C ARG A 241 21.95 -13.65 -14.38
N ARG A 242 20.67 -13.63 -13.98
CA ARG A 242 19.65 -14.64 -14.32
C ARG A 242 18.70 -14.25 -15.45
N ASP A 243 18.79 -13.03 -15.97
CA ASP A 243 17.88 -12.52 -17.04
C ASP A 243 18.04 -13.27 -18.39
N GLN A 244 19.03 -14.16 -18.51
CA GLN A 244 19.28 -14.92 -19.73
C GLN A 244 18.49 -16.24 -19.84
N ARG A 245 17.77 -16.68 -18.82
CA ARG A 245 16.88 -17.83 -18.96
C ARG A 245 15.65 -17.39 -19.75
N LYS A 246 15.50 -17.95 -20.96
CA LYS A 246 14.29 -17.81 -21.80
C LYS A 246 13.07 -18.09 -20.93
N VAL A 247 12.34 -17.05 -20.54
CA VAL A 247 11.08 -17.18 -19.82
C VAL A 247 10.10 -17.83 -20.78
N ARG A 248 9.79 -19.12 -20.58
CA ARG A 248 8.70 -19.78 -21.30
C ARG A 248 7.41 -19.24 -20.73
N TRP A 249 6.59 -18.62 -21.56
CA TRP A 249 5.20 -18.30 -21.25
C TRP A 249 4.50 -19.58 -20.80
N ARG A 250 4.33 -19.76 -19.49
CA ARG A 250 3.44 -20.78 -18.94
C ARG A 250 2.12 -20.09 -18.60
N ARG A 251 1.02 -20.57 -19.16
CA ARG A 251 -0.30 -20.14 -18.70
C ARG A 251 -0.37 -20.48 -17.21
N PRO A 252 -0.62 -19.52 -16.32
CA PRO A 252 -0.78 -19.82 -14.91
C PRO A 252 -2.07 -20.65 -14.77
N GLU A 253 -1.94 -21.88 -14.36
CA GLU A 253 -3.07 -22.67 -13.87
C GLU A 253 -3.42 -22.17 -12.47
N VAL A 254 -4.09 -21.03 -12.40
CA VAL A 254 -4.58 -20.47 -11.14
C VAL A 254 -5.89 -21.16 -10.81
N ASN A 255 -5.81 -22.34 -10.22
CA ASN A 255 -7.01 -23.02 -9.74
C ASN A 255 -7.40 -22.43 -8.37
N VAL A 256 -7.92 -21.18 -8.39
CA VAL A 256 -8.37 -20.44 -7.20
C VAL A 256 -9.47 -21.22 -6.48
N MET A 257 -10.31 -21.94 -7.24
CA MET A 257 -11.47 -22.66 -6.69
C MET A 257 -11.06 -23.75 -5.68
N ILE A 258 -9.95 -24.46 -5.92
CA ILE A 258 -9.45 -25.46 -4.97
C ILE A 258 -9.06 -24.83 -3.64
N THR A 259 -8.40 -23.67 -3.69
CA THR A 259 -7.98 -22.97 -2.47
C THR A 259 -9.16 -22.37 -1.73
N VAL A 260 -10.12 -21.79 -2.45
CA VAL A 260 -11.37 -21.28 -1.85
C VAL A 260 -12.13 -22.40 -1.18
N ARG A 261 -12.29 -23.55 -1.84
CA ARG A 261 -12.97 -24.71 -1.27
C ARG A 261 -12.26 -25.23 -0.01
N TRP A 262 -10.93 -25.35 -0.06
CA TRP A 262 -10.14 -25.73 1.12
C TRP A 262 -10.30 -24.74 2.28
N LEU A 263 -10.32 -23.43 2.01
CA LEU A 263 -10.49 -22.39 3.05
C LEU A 263 -11.91 -22.40 3.65
N ILE A 264 -12.95 -22.69 2.83
CA ILE A 264 -14.34 -22.82 3.31
C ILE A 264 -14.46 -24.02 4.26
N ASP A 265 -13.75 -25.10 3.99
CA ASP A 265 -13.71 -26.28 4.87
C ASP A 265 -12.96 -26.03 6.21
N GLN A 266 -12.28 -24.85 6.34
CA GLN A 266 -11.55 -24.44 7.54
C GLN A 266 -12.16 -23.17 8.16
N PRO A 267 -13.29 -23.25 8.89
CA PRO A 267 -14.04 -22.08 9.37
C PRO A 267 -13.19 -21.15 10.25
N ALA A 268 -12.28 -21.73 11.04
CA ALA A 268 -11.39 -20.96 11.90
C ALA A 268 -10.39 -20.08 11.11
N VAL A 269 -9.86 -20.58 9.99
CA VAL A 269 -8.97 -19.81 9.12
C VAL A 269 -9.76 -18.75 8.37
N MET A 270 -10.96 -19.09 7.89
CA MET A 270 -11.84 -18.17 7.19
C MET A 270 -12.26 -17.01 8.10
N THR A 271 -12.61 -17.28 9.36
CA THR A 271 -12.93 -16.22 10.34
C THR A 271 -11.77 -15.25 10.52
N MET A 272 -10.54 -15.73 10.62
CA MET A 272 -9.36 -14.85 10.73
C MET A 272 -9.09 -14.06 9.45
N ILE A 273 -9.32 -14.66 8.28
CA ILE A 273 -9.25 -13.93 6.99
C ILE A 273 -10.29 -12.81 6.98
N VAL A 274 -11.52 -13.07 7.42
CA VAL A 274 -12.60 -12.06 7.51
C VAL A 274 -12.20 -10.92 8.44
N VAL A 275 -11.64 -11.21 9.62
CA VAL A 275 -11.15 -10.16 10.53
C VAL A 275 -10.07 -9.30 9.86
N GLY A 276 -9.14 -9.92 9.14
CA GLY A 276 -8.11 -9.21 8.38
C GLY A 276 -8.69 -8.36 7.24
N VAL A 277 -9.71 -8.86 6.55
CA VAL A 277 -10.45 -8.11 5.52
C VAL A 277 -11.12 -6.89 6.12
N LEU A 278 -11.78 -7.02 7.27
CA LEU A 278 -12.44 -5.92 7.95
C LEU A 278 -11.47 -4.83 8.41
N ALA A 279 -10.35 -5.22 9.00
CA ALA A 279 -9.30 -4.28 9.36
C ALA A 279 -8.78 -3.54 8.11
N GLY A 280 -8.65 -4.25 6.99
CA GLY A 280 -8.28 -3.67 5.71
C GLY A 280 -9.34 -2.69 5.16
N ILE A 281 -10.63 -3.01 5.26
CA ILE A 281 -11.74 -2.12 4.87
C ILE A 281 -11.70 -0.86 5.73
N ALA A 282 -11.57 -1.00 7.06
CA ALA A 282 -11.45 0.14 7.96
C ALA A 282 -10.30 1.07 7.56
N ASN A 283 -9.13 0.49 7.23
CA ASN A 283 -7.99 1.26 6.76
C ASN A 283 -8.30 2.06 5.48
N VAL A 284 -8.89 1.42 4.48
CA VAL A 284 -9.24 2.07 3.21
C VAL A 284 -10.22 3.23 3.44
N VAL A 285 -11.24 3.03 4.26
CA VAL A 285 -12.23 4.06 4.60
C VAL A 285 -11.56 5.24 5.30
N ILE A 286 -10.74 4.97 6.33
CA ILE A 286 -10.04 6.00 7.10
C ILE A 286 -9.14 6.82 6.18
N VAL A 287 -8.25 6.18 5.43
CA VAL A 287 -7.30 6.87 4.54
C VAL A 287 -8.03 7.71 3.49
N THR A 288 -9.14 7.20 2.94
CA THR A 288 -9.91 7.90 1.91
C THR A 288 -10.65 9.12 2.47
N LEU A 289 -11.24 9.00 3.66
CA LEU A 289 -12.04 10.06 4.27
C LEU A 289 -11.20 11.01 5.15
N ALA A 290 -9.94 10.68 5.49
CA ALA A 290 -9.11 11.46 6.39
C ALA A 290 -8.97 12.94 5.99
N PRO A 291 -8.67 13.33 4.73
CA PRO A 291 -8.57 14.74 4.35
C PRO A 291 -9.91 15.49 4.52
N ARG A 292 -11.02 14.82 4.21
CA ARG A 292 -12.36 15.40 4.39
C ARG A 292 -12.73 15.54 5.86
N TYR A 293 -12.40 14.55 6.69
CA TYR A 293 -12.58 14.61 8.14
C TYR A 293 -11.85 15.82 8.74
N VAL A 294 -10.60 16.01 8.40
CA VAL A 294 -9.79 17.14 8.89
C VAL A 294 -10.38 18.48 8.46
N GLN A 295 -10.82 18.57 7.20
CA GLN A 295 -11.43 19.79 6.67
C GLN A 295 -12.78 20.11 7.35
N THR A 296 -13.67 19.13 7.49
CA THR A 296 -15.05 19.38 7.93
C THR A 296 -15.23 19.30 9.44
N VAL A 297 -14.49 18.40 10.12
CA VAL A 297 -14.64 18.18 11.56
C VAL A 297 -13.63 19.02 12.34
N LEU A 298 -12.34 19.03 11.93
CA LEU A 298 -11.32 19.79 12.62
C LEU A 298 -11.16 21.22 12.08
N GLN A 299 -11.74 21.52 10.92
CA GLN A 299 -11.69 22.84 10.26
C GLN A 299 -10.27 23.31 9.96
N VAL A 300 -9.39 22.37 9.59
CA VAL A 300 -8.00 22.61 9.20
C VAL A 300 -7.81 22.22 7.74
N ASP A 301 -6.72 22.70 7.11
CA ASP A 301 -6.41 22.36 5.72
C ASP A 301 -6.36 20.83 5.52
N PRO A 302 -7.01 20.28 4.49
CA PRO A 302 -6.99 18.84 4.20
C PRO A 302 -5.59 18.23 4.10
N ALA A 303 -4.59 19.01 3.67
CA ALA A 303 -3.20 18.57 3.61
C ALA A 303 -2.62 18.28 5.01
N ALA A 304 -3.17 18.87 6.08
CA ALA A 304 -2.77 18.61 7.45
C ALA A 304 -3.24 17.24 7.97
N ALA A 305 -4.12 16.53 7.25
CA ALA A 305 -4.60 15.22 7.69
C ALA A 305 -3.48 14.23 7.97
N VAL A 306 -2.37 14.28 7.22
CA VAL A 306 -1.20 13.44 7.49
C VAL A 306 -0.63 13.70 8.88
N TYR A 307 -0.52 14.94 9.29
CA TYR A 307 0.03 15.29 10.61
C TYR A 307 -0.92 14.89 11.75
N VAL A 308 -2.24 14.97 11.52
CA VAL A 308 -3.25 14.49 12.46
C VAL A 308 -3.15 12.98 12.65
N PHE A 309 -2.93 12.24 11.55
CA PHE A 309 -2.85 10.78 11.58
C PHE A 309 -1.42 10.24 11.79
N ALA A 310 -0.38 11.09 11.76
CA ALA A 310 1.01 10.69 12.01
C ALA A 310 1.22 9.96 13.36
N PRO A 311 0.57 10.34 14.49
CA PRO A 311 0.71 9.62 15.74
C PRO A 311 0.26 8.15 15.66
N SER A 312 -0.55 7.75 14.67
CA SER A 312 -0.86 6.32 14.45
C SER A 312 0.38 5.47 14.21
N SER A 313 1.45 6.06 13.67
CA SER A 313 2.73 5.37 13.46
C SER A 313 3.42 5.02 14.78
N ILE A 314 3.22 5.82 15.83
CA ILE A 314 3.68 5.48 17.19
C ILE A 314 2.87 4.29 17.71
N GLY A 315 1.55 4.32 17.52
CA GLY A 315 0.67 3.19 17.85
C GLY A 315 1.07 1.91 17.11
N LEU A 316 1.38 2.00 15.83
CA LEU A 316 1.92 0.89 15.02
C LEU A 316 3.23 0.35 15.62
N ALA A 317 4.18 1.23 15.95
CA ALA A 317 5.47 0.83 16.54
C ALA A 317 5.27 0.12 17.90
N LEU A 318 4.38 0.64 18.74
CA LEU A 318 4.02 -0.01 20.01
C LEU A 318 3.39 -1.38 19.79
N ALA A 319 2.53 -1.54 18.77
CA ALA A 319 1.95 -2.82 18.43
C ALA A 319 3.03 -3.80 17.94
N LEU A 320 3.99 -3.37 17.12
CA LEU A 320 5.11 -4.20 16.67
C LEU A 320 5.90 -4.78 17.84
N LEU A 321 6.12 -4.01 18.88
CA LEU A 321 6.84 -4.43 20.08
C LEU A 321 5.96 -5.32 20.98
N ALA A 322 4.68 -5.01 21.12
CA ALA A 322 3.77 -5.70 22.02
C ALA A 322 3.14 -6.97 21.42
N ALA A 323 2.91 -7.01 20.10
CA ALA A 323 2.20 -8.10 19.44
C ALA A 323 2.80 -9.49 19.70
N PRO A 324 4.12 -9.73 19.63
CA PRO A 324 4.68 -11.04 19.89
C PRO A 324 4.34 -11.54 21.31
N THR A 325 4.36 -10.64 22.30
CA THR A 325 4.03 -10.94 23.68
C THR A 325 2.54 -11.18 23.89
N LEU A 326 1.69 -10.31 23.32
CA LEU A 326 0.24 -10.43 23.40
C LEU A 326 -0.26 -11.71 22.73
N ILE A 327 0.26 -12.02 21.53
CA ILE A 327 -0.07 -13.24 20.79
C ILE A 327 0.36 -14.48 21.58
N ARG A 328 1.52 -14.44 22.24
CA ARG A 328 1.99 -15.55 23.06
C ARG A 328 1.16 -15.76 24.33
N LEU A 329 0.68 -14.68 24.95
CA LEU A 329 -0.06 -14.73 26.22
C LEU A 329 -1.55 -15.04 26.02
N ARG A 330 -2.17 -14.50 24.96
CA ARG A 330 -3.63 -14.55 24.76
C ARG A 330 -4.06 -15.26 23.47
N GLY A 331 -3.09 -15.73 22.68
CA GLY A 331 -3.35 -16.35 21.38
C GLY A 331 -3.62 -15.33 20.26
N GLU A 332 -3.53 -15.79 19.02
CA GLU A 332 -3.68 -14.96 17.82
C GLU A 332 -5.10 -14.38 17.68
N ARG A 333 -6.12 -15.19 18.01
CA ARG A 333 -7.53 -14.79 17.85
C ARG A 333 -7.92 -13.65 18.77
N MET A 334 -7.62 -13.82 20.09
CA MET A 334 -7.92 -12.79 21.08
C MET A 334 -7.14 -11.51 20.83
N SER A 335 -5.90 -11.62 20.38
CA SER A 335 -5.09 -10.46 20.01
C SER A 335 -5.66 -9.73 18.78
N ALA A 336 -6.15 -10.46 17.77
CA ALA A 336 -6.82 -9.89 16.62
C ALA A 336 -8.11 -9.15 16.99
N LEU A 337 -8.95 -9.76 17.84
CA LEU A 337 -10.18 -9.13 18.33
C LEU A 337 -9.90 -7.89 19.19
N ALA A 338 -8.92 -7.95 20.09
CA ALA A 338 -8.53 -6.81 20.89
C ALA A 338 -8.05 -5.66 19.99
N GLY A 339 -7.22 -5.95 18.99
CA GLY A 339 -6.78 -4.96 18.00
C GLY A 339 -7.94 -4.35 17.24
N PHE A 340 -8.90 -5.17 16.79
CA PHE A 340 -10.09 -4.69 16.10
C PHE A 340 -10.98 -3.83 17.02
N ALA A 341 -11.13 -4.21 18.29
CA ALA A 341 -11.87 -3.43 19.28
C ALA A 341 -11.20 -2.06 19.53
N PHE A 342 -9.87 -1.98 19.64
CA PHE A 342 -9.14 -0.71 19.71
C PHE A 342 -9.38 0.16 18.48
N THR A 343 -9.36 -0.42 17.28
CA THR A 343 -9.66 0.28 16.03
C THR A 343 -11.09 0.83 16.05
N ALA A 344 -12.07 0.00 16.40
CA ALA A 344 -13.47 0.37 16.45
C ALA A 344 -13.74 1.48 17.49
N ALA A 345 -13.19 1.34 18.70
CA ALA A 345 -13.32 2.34 19.75
C ALA A 345 -12.70 3.68 19.34
N SER A 346 -11.51 3.66 18.74
CA SER A 346 -10.84 4.87 18.25
C SER A 346 -11.65 5.59 17.18
N LEU A 347 -12.26 4.84 16.23
CA LEU A 347 -13.13 5.42 15.20
C LEU A 347 -14.37 6.08 15.81
N CYS A 348 -15.03 5.40 16.75
CA CYS A 348 -16.15 5.99 17.47
C CYS A 348 -15.75 7.29 18.18
N LEU A 349 -14.64 7.26 18.92
CA LEU A 349 -14.14 8.43 19.66
C LEU A 349 -13.77 9.59 18.73
N LEU A 350 -13.16 9.32 17.57
CA LEU A 350 -12.88 10.33 16.55
C LEU A 350 -14.14 11.02 16.03
N GLY A 351 -15.26 10.32 15.96
CA GLY A 351 -16.56 10.92 15.61
C GLY A 351 -17.10 11.86 16.69
N PHE A 352 -16.71 11.68 17.95
CA PHE A 352 -17.14 12.53 19.07
C PHE A 352 -16.21 13.71 19.37
N VAL A 353 -15.12 13.92 18.64
CA VAL A 353 -14.13 15.00 18.91
C VAL A 353 -14.78 16.39 18.98
N ARG A 354 -15.83 16.64 18.21
CA ARG A 354 -16.62 17.90 18.25
C ARG A 354 -17.49 18.06 19.49
N ARG A 355 -17.75 16.99 20.25
CA ARG A 355 -18.71 16.94 21.37
C ARG A 355 -17.94 16.92 22.70
N ASP A 356 -17.17 17.97 22.99
CA ASP A 356 -16.49 18.23 24.28
C ASP A 356 -15.58 17.14 24.83
N LEU A 357 -15.13 16.20 23.97
CA LEU A 357 -14.15 15.17 24.36
C LEU A 357 -12.78 15.78 24.80
N GLN A 358 -12.55 17.05 24.47
CA GLN A 358 -11.35 17.79 24.87
C GLN A 358 -11.16 17.81 26.38
N ALA A 359 -12.21 18.11 27.11
CA ALA A 359 -12.17 18.19 28.57
C ALA A 359 -11.77 16.86 29.23
N LEU A 360 -12.16 15.73 28.61
CA LEU A 360 -11.85 14.38 29.09
C LEU A 360 -10.45 13.92 28.68
N THR A 361 -9.99 14.31 27.51
CA THR A 361 -8.68 13.87 26.98
C THR A 361 -7.52 14.74 27.40
N ASP A 362 -7.75 16.03 27.62
CA ASP A 362 -6.71 17.00 27.96
C ASP A 362 -5.85 16.65 29.19
N PRO A 363 -6.40 16.08 30.30
CA PRO A 363 -5.57 15.71 31.45
C PRO A 363 -4.56 14.60 31.14
N VAL A 364 -4.87 13.71 30.22
CA VAL A 364 -4.08 12.48 29.93
C VAL A 364 -3.27 12.60 28.63
N ASN A 365 -3.47 13.68 27.87
CA ASN A 365 -2.90 13.81 26.52
C ASN A 365 -1.42 14.26 26.55
N PRO A 366 -0.45 13.38 26.21
CA PRO A 366 0.97 13.71 26.21
C PRO A 366 1.34 14.75 25.14
N LEU A 367 0.49 14.95 24.12
CA LEU A 367 0.71 15.95 23.07
C LEU A 367 0.59 17.39 23.59
N ARG A 368 0.13 17.59 24.84
CA ARG A 368 0.28 18.88 25.54
C ARG A 368 1.74 19.34 25.64
N LEU A 369 2.67 18.39 25.75
CA LEU A 369 4.10 18.69 25.82
C LEU A 369 4.64 19.27 24.50
N VAL A 370 3.96 19.05 23.38
CA VAL A 370 4.35 19.62 22.09
C VAL A 370 4.14 21.13 22.04
N SER A 371 3.21 21.67 22.82
CA SER A 371 3.04 23.12 22.96
C SER A 371 4.24 23.81 23.63
N ILE A 372 5.04 23.07 24.43
CA ILE A 372 6.27 23.56 25.03
C ILE A 372 7.35 23.84 23.98
N ILE A 373 7.28 23.14 22.84
CA ILE A 373 8.22 23.30 21.71
C ILE A 373 7.74 24.40 20.74
N GLY A 374 6.68 25.14 21.11
CA GLY A 374 6.18 26.29 20.34
C GLY A 374 5.20 25.92 19.21
N ILE A 375 4.75 24.66 19.14
CA ILE A 375 3.73 24.23 18.18
C ILE A 375 2.38 24.24 18.90
N ASP A 376 1.61 25.29 18.70
CA ASP A 376 0.26 25.37 19.26
C ASP A 376 -0.74 24.61 18.37
N MET A 377 -1.10 23.41 18.83
CA MET A 377 -2.14 22.60 18.21
C MET A 377 -3.46 22.93 18.91
N GLY A 378 -4.42 23.47 18.17
CA GLY A 378 -5.77 23.71 18.69
C GLY A 378 -6.37 22.46 19.36
N GLY A 379 -7.24 22.66 20.36
CA GLY A 379 -7.79 21.56 21.17
C GLY A 379 -8.35 20.37 20.38
N PRO A 380 -9.24 20.60 19.36
CA PRO A 380 -9.77 19.48 18.54
C PRO A 380 -8.69 18.69 17.80
N LEU A 381 -7.69 19.38 17.27
CA LEU A 381 -6.58 18.78 16.54
C LEU A 381 -5.74 17.88 17.46
N ARG A 382 -5.41 18.38 18.65
CA ARG A 382 -4.64 17.66 19.67
C ARG A 382 -5.39 16.41 20.16
N THR A 383 -6.70 16.52 20.39
CA THR A 383 -7.56 15.41 20.81
C THR A 383 -7.64 14.36 19.71
N ALA A 384 -7.88 14.75 18.46
CA ALA A 384 -7.91 13.83 17.33
C ALA A 384 -6.59 13.09 17.16
N SER A 385 -5.45 13.81 17.19
CA SER A 385 -4.12 13.23 17.09
C SER A 385 -3.79 12.23 18.21
N PHE A 386 -4.30 12.46 19.42
CA PHE A 386 -4.17 11.52 20.53
C PHE A 386 -5.01 10.25 20.32
N LEU A 387 -6.26 10.39 19.87
CA LEU A 387 -7.17 9.26 19.63
C LEU A 387 -6.75 8.38 18.44
N VAL A 388 -5.90 8.89 17.57
CA VAL A 388 -5.34 8.13 16.44
C VAL A 388 -4.21 7.17 16.89
N LEU A 389 -3.59 7.38 18.04
CA LEU A 389 -2.60 6.47 18.62
C LEU A 389 -3.14 5.03 18.80
N PRO A 390 -4.24 4.81 19.58
CA PRO A 390 -4.83 3.48 19.72
C PRO A 390 -5.41 2.95 18.41
N LEU A 391 -5.78 3.79 17.45
CA LEU A 391 -6.18 3.38 16.11
C LEU A 391 -5.03 2.64 15.40
N GLY A 392 -3.85 3.25 15.34
CA GLY A 392 -2.67 2.63 14.72
C GLY A 392 -2.24 1.35 15.42
N PHE A 393 -2.28 1.34 16.75
CA PHE A 393 -2.00 0.14 17.56
C PHE A 393 -2.98 -1.00 17.22
N GLY A 394 -4.28 -0.72 17.23
CA GLY A 394 -5.31 -1.70 16.96
C GLY A 394 -5.21 -2.31 15.56
N MET A 395 -5.02 -1.47 14.54
CA MET A 395 -4.88 -1.92 13.15
C MET A 395 -3.65 -2.81 12.96
N ALA A 396 -2.51 -2.43 13.53
CA ALA A 396 -1.29 -3.20 13.44
C ALA A 396 -1.40 -4.53 14.19
N LEU A 397 -1.92 -4.51 15.42
CA LEU A 397 -2.11 -5.73 16.22
C LEU A 397 -3.05 -6.71 15.51
N THR A 398 -4.17 -6.25 14.93
CA THR A 398 -5.07 -7.09 14.14
C THR A 398 -4.36 -7.72 12.96
N THR A 399 -3.69 -6.90 12.16
CA THR A 399 -3.00 -7.37 10.94
C THR A 399 -1.93 -8.40 11.26
N MET A 400 -1.11 -8.16 12.28
CA MET A 400 -0.04 -9.07 12.70
C MET A 400 -0.58 -10.38 13.24
N SER A 401 -1.65 -10.31 14.05
CA SER A 401 -2.29 -11.50 14.62
C SER A 401 -2.89 -12.38 13.53
N VAL A 402 -3.57 -11.78 12.56
CA VAL A 402 -4.15 -12.47 11.40
C VAL A 402 -3.04 -13.12 10.55
N GLN A 403 -1.99 -12.37 10.22
CA GLN A 403 -0.86 -12.90 9.44
C GLN A 403 -0.15 -14.05 10.17
N THR A 404 0.07 -13.91 11.48
CA THR A 404 0.69 -14.96 12.29
C THR A 404 -0.18 -16.22 12.32
N TYR A 405 -1.50 -16.06 12.45
CA TYR A 405 -2.44 -17.17 12.43
C TYR A 405 -2.42 -17.92 11.09
N ILE A 406 -2.49 -17.18 9.97
CA ILE A 406 -2.44 -17.77 8.63
C ILE A 406 -1.09 -18.49 8.43
N ASN A 407 0.02 -17.89 8.81
CA ASN A 407 1.35 -18.47 8.65
C ASN A 407 1.54 -19.76 9.48
N ARG A 408 0.87 -19.87 10.63
CA ARG A 408 0.97 -21.08 11.51
C ARG A 408 0.01 -22.19 11.12
N ARG A 409 -1.18 -21.86 10.61
CA ARG A 409 -2.28 -22.82 10.40
C ARG A 409 -2.47 -23.22 8.95
N VAL A 410 -2.09 -22.37 8.00
CA VAL A 410 -2.22 -22.66 6.57
C VAL A 410 -0.95 -23.34 6.06
N PRO A 411 -1.03 -24.51 5.39
CA PRO A 411 0.13 -25.15 4.77
C PRO A 411 0.83 -24.22 3.77
N LEU A 412 2.15 -24.30 3.68
CA LEU A 412 2.98 -23.43 2.82
C LEU A 412 2.50 -23.40 1.36
N THR A 413 1.98 -24.53 0.85
CA THR A 413 1.43 -24.64 -0.50
C THR A 413 0.20 -23.78 -0.74
N TYR A 414 -0.55 -23.42 0.30
CA TYR A 414 -1.78 -22.61 0.24
C TYR A 414 -1.62 -21.20 0.78
N GLN A 415 -0.54 -20.89 1.52
CA GLN A 415 -0.34 -19.58 2.17
C GLN A 415 -0.40 -18.42 1.17
N GLY A 416 0.35 -18.49 0.08
CA GLY A 416 0.36 -17.44 -0.93
C GLY A 416 -1.04 -17.19 -1.52
N ARG A 417 -1.81 -18.26 -1.75
CA ARG A 417 -3.19 -18.17 -2.26
C ARG A 417 -4.15 -17.63 -1.20
N ALA A 418 -3.95 -17.97 0.09
CA ALA A 418 -4.75 -17.43 1.19
C ALA A 418 -4.57 -15.92 1.32
N PHE A 419 -3.33 -15.41 1.26
CA PHE A 419 -3.06 -13.97 1.25
C PHE A 419 -3.59 -13.26 -0.01
N ALA A 420 -3.48 -13.89 -1.17
CA ALA A 420 -4.06 -13.35 -2.40
C ALA A 420 -5.58 -13.26 -2.29
N LEU A 421 -6.25 -14.30 -1.78
CA LEU A 421 -7.69 -14.29 -1.53
C LEU A 421 -8.07 -13.21 -0.53
N GLN A 422 -7.36 -13.09 0.60
CA GLN A 422 -7.57 -12.04 1.59
C GLN A 422 -7.47 -10.65 0.96
N SER A 423 -6.47 -10.42 0.13
CA SER A 423 -6.29 -9.12 -0.56
C SER A 423 -7.41 -8.84 -1.55
N THR A 424 -7.82 -9.83 -2.34
CA THR A 424 -8.92 -9.70 -3.30
C THR A 424 -10.25 -9.46 -2.58
N LEU A 425 -10.54 -10.21 -1.52
CA LEU A 425 -11.74 -10.02 -0.69
C LEU A 425 -11.73 -8.63 -0.03
N LYS A 426 -10.60 -8.20 0.54
CA LYS A 426 -10.44 -6.87 1.12
C LYS A 426 -10.79 -5.79 0.09
N ASN A 427 -10.16 -5.84 -1.08
CA ASN A 427 -10.34 -4.81 -2.10
C ASN A 427 -11.77 -4.81 -2.65
N GLY A 428 -12.31 -5.97 -3.00
CA GLY A 428 -13.67 -6.11 -3.52
C GLY A 428 -14.74 -5.73 -2.49
N SER A 429 -14.62 -6.26 -1.26
CA SER A 429 -15.56 -5.96 -0.18
C SER A 429 -15.47 -4.54 0.34
N SER A 430 -14.37 -3.81 0.09
CA SER A 430 -14.22 -2.39 0.47
C SER A 430 -15.06 -1.46 -0.40
N ILE A 431 -15.40 -1.85 -1.63
CA ILE A 431 -16.09 -0.97 -2.59
C ILE A 431 -17.44 -0.52 -2.06
N ILE A 432 -18.27 -1.46 -1.61
CA ILE A 432 -19.63 -1.16 -1.12
C ILE A 432 -19.59 -0.31 0.17
N PRO A 433 -18.85 -0.70 1.24
CA PRO A 433 -18.73 0.14 2.43
C PRO A 433 -18.16 1.53 2.13
N LEU A 434 -17.17 1.64 1.24
CA LEU A 434 -16.58 2.93 0.91
C LEU A 434 -17.58 3.86 0.22
N LEU A 435 -18.38 3.36 -0.73
CA LEU A 435 -19.41 4.14 -1.41
C LEU A 435 -20.56 4.51 -0.44
N THR A 436 -21.03 3.55 0.36
CA THR A 436 -22.14 3.80 1.31
C THR A 436 -21.72 4.76 2.42
N LEU A 437 -20.52 4.59 2.99
CA LEU A 437 -19.99 5.51 4.00
C LEU A 437 -19.63 6.87 3.40
N GLY A 438 -19.12 6.91 2.16
CA GLY A 438 -18.87 8.16 1.45
C GLY A 438 -20.14 8.94 1.16
N ALA A 439 -21.21 8.28 0.70
CA ALA A 439 -22.51 8.88 0.48
C ALA A 439 -23.14 9.33 1.82
N ALA A 440 -23.12 8.50 2.85
CA ALA A 440 -23.60 8.85 4.17
C ALA A 440 -22.84 10.03 4.78
N ALA A 441 -21.52 10.09 4.60
CA ALA A 441 -20.67 11.18 5.07
C ALA A 441 -20.95 12.51 4.33
N SER A 442 -21.39 12.46 3.08
CA SER A 442 -21.80 13.66 2.34
C SER A 442 -23.15 14.22 2.80
N LEU A 443 -24.04 13.36 3.32
CA LEU A 443 -25.39 13.74 3.77
C LEU A 443 -25.46 14.06 5.27
N LEU A 444 -24.82 13.22 6.09
CA LEU A 444 -24.94 13.24 7.56
C LEU A 444 -23.73 13.88 8.25
N GLY A 445 -22.62 14.03 7.53
CA GLY A 445 -21.33 14.44 8.08
C GLY A 445 -20.38 13.27 8.33
N VAL A 446 -19.07 13.54 8.25
CA VAL A 446 -18.01 12.52 8.43
C VAL A 446 -17.94 12.04 9.88
N ASP A 447 -18.21 12.91 10.85
CA ASP A 447 -18.26 12.60 12.28
C ASP A 447 -19.30 11.52 12.61
N VAL A 448 -20.53 11.67 12.10
CA VAL A 448 -21.61 10.69 12.28
C VAL A 448 -21.22 9.34 11.69
N VAL A 449 -20.66 9.36 10.48
CA VAL A 449 -20.22 8.13 9.80
C VAL A 449 -19.14 7.41 10.58
N LEU A 450 -18.17 8.11 11.18
CA LEU A 450 -17.14 7.49 12.00
C LEU A 450 -17.71 6.79 13.23
N ILE A 451 -18.76 7.35 13.84
CA ILE A 451 -19.44 6.72 14.98
C ILE A 451 -20.10 5.40 14.56
N PHE A 452 -20.76 5.37 13.40
CA PHE A 452 -21.50 4.21 12.94
C PHE A 452 -20.69 3.21 12.11
N SER A 453 -19.53 3.61 11.58
CA SER A 453 -18.68 2.76 10.74
C SER A 453 -18.27 1.42 11.38
N PRO A 454 -17.98 1.31 12.69
CA PRO A 454 -17.66 0.02 13.30
C PRO A 454 -18.84 -0.97 13.27
N PHE A 455 -20.07 -0.47 13.40
CA PHE A 455 -21.27 -1.31 13.32
C PHE A 455 -21.51 -1.82 11.90
N LEU A 456 -21.28 -0.96 10.89
CA LEU A 456 -21.34 -1.38 9.49
C LEU A 456 -20.27 -2.45 9.19
N LEU A 457 -19.04 -2.25 9.65
CA LEU A 457 -17.96 -3.21 9.50
C LEU A 457 -18.29 -4.56 10.15
N LEU A 458 -18.91 -4.54 11.33
CA LEU A 458 -19.40 -5.74 11.99
C LEU A 458 -20.51 -6.43 11.16
N GLY A 459 -21.42 -5.66 10.57
CA GLY A 459 -22.45 -6.18 9.66
C GLY A 459 -21.84 -6.87 8.44
N VAL A 460 -20.82 -6.27 7.84
CA VAL A 460 -20.05 -6.88 6.73
C VAL A 460 -19.36 -8.18 7.19
N ALA A 461 -18.80 -8.21 8.42
CA ALA A 461 -18.21 -9.42 9.00
C ALA A 461 -19.19 -10.58 9.03
N VAL A 462 -20.33 -10.34 9.66
CA VAL A 462 -21.38 -11.35 9.81
C VAL A 462 -21.87 -11.82 8.43
N SER A 463 -22.01 -10.90 7.47
CA SER A 463 -22.42 -11.23 6.11
C SER A 463 -21.41 -12.11 5.38
N LEU A 464 -20.10 -11.81 5.48
CA LEU A 464 -19.04 -12.59 4.85
C LEU A 464 -18.92 -13.98 5.47
N VAL A 465 -19.03 -14.11 6.79
CA VAL A 465 -19.01 -15.41 7.47
C VAL A 465 -20.21 -16.26 7.02
N ARG A 466 -21.42 -15.70 7.04
CA ARG A 466 -22.61 -16.43 6.57
C ARG A 466 -22.52 -16.85 5.10
N LEU A 467 -21.97 -15.98 4.26
CA LEU A 467 -21.80 -16.30 2.85
C LEU A 467 -20.83 -17.49 2.68
N SER A 468 -19.74 -17.53 3.46
CA SER A 468 -18.79 -18.66 3.42
C SER A 468 -19.40 -19.98 3.87
N GLU A 469 -20.27 -19.93 4.88
CA GLU A 469 -21.01 -21.11 5.40
C GLU A 469 -22.04 -21.62 4.36
N HIS A 470 -22.76 -20.72 3.71
CA HIS A 470 -23.72 -21.08 2.66
C HIS A 470 -23.04 -21.81 1.48
N PHE A 471 -21.88 -21.35 1.04
CA PHE A 471 -21.11 -22.04 0.00
C PHE A 471 -20.46 -23.35 0.47
N GLY A 472 -20.20 -23.50 1.79
CA GLY A 472 -19.67 -24.73 2.38
C GLY A 472 -20.72 -25.85 2.57
N GLY A 473 -21.97 -25.61 2.30
CA GLY A 473 -23.06 -26.59 2.47
C GLY A 473 -23.37 -26.93 3.94
N LYS A 474 -22.93 -26.10 4.87
CA LYS A 474 -23.24 -26.21 6.32
C LYS A 474 -24.40 -25.29 6.67
N GLU A 475 -25.20 -25.69 7.66
CA GLU A 475 -26.24 -24.80 8.18
C GLU A 475 -25.61 -23.48 8.69
N PRO A 476 -26.28 -22.33 8.46
CA PRO A 476 -25.71 -21.04 8.86
C PRO A 476 -25.56 -20.99 10.38
N ALA A 477 -24.34 -20.78 10.87
CA ALA A 477 -24.04 -20.64 12.28
C ALA A 477 -24.83 -19.48 12.89
N SER A 478 -25.30 -19.66 14.11
CA SER A 478 -25.97 -18.58 14.83
C SER A 478 -24.99 -17.44 15.11
N ARG A 479 -25.50 -16.20 15.35
CA ARG A 479 -24.65 -15.05 15.68
C ARG A 479 -23.77 -15.31 16.91
N LEU A 480 -24.30 -16.11 17.85
CA LEU A 480 -23.58 -16.51 19.07
C LEU A 480 -22.49 -17.53 18.77
N GLU A 481 -22.70 -18.47 17.86
CA GLU A 481 -21.69 -19.46 17.45
C GLU A 481 -20.54 -18.83 16.69
N VAL A 482 -20.78 -17.83 15.83
CA VAL A 482 -19.71 -17.05 15.20
C VAL A 482 -18.88 -16.32 16.24
N LEU A 483 -19.50 -15.73 17.26
CA LEU A 483 -18.79 -15.10 18.36
C LEU A 483 -18.08 -16.12 19.25
N SER A 484 -18.70 -17.26 19.57
CA SER A 484 -18.10 -18.31 20.39
C SER A 484 -16.91 -18.98 19.70
N SER A 485 -16.92 -19.07 18.36
CA SER A 485 -15.79 -19.62 17.59
C SER A 485 -14.47 -18.86 17.79
N PHE A 486 -14.53 -17.61 18.26
CA PHE A 486 -13.34 -16.86 18.65
C PHE A 486 -12.74 -17.32 19.99
N TRP A 487 -13.53 -17.95 20.87
CA TRP A 487 -13.11 -18.39 22.21
C TRP A 487 -12.69 -19.86 22.24
N GLU A 488 -13.13 -20.68 21.27
CA GLU A 488 -12.75 -22.08 21.19
C GLU A 488 -11.37 -22.26 20.54
N GLU A 489 -10.45 -22.92 21.22
CA GLU A 489 -9.18 -23.34 20.63
C GLU A 489 -9.45 -24.36 19.53
N PRO A 490 -9.06 -24.12 18.27
CA PRO A 490 -9.25 -25.12 17.23
C PRO A 490 -8.38 -26.36 17.54
N PRO A 491 -8.86 -27.55 17.20
CA PRO A 491 -8.06 -28.76 17.30
C PRO A 491 -6.76 -28.59 16.53
N ALA A 492 -5.65 -29.06 17.09
CA ALA A 492 -4.36 -29.02 16.42
C ALA A 492 -4.47 -29.63 15.01
N PRO A 493 -3.84 -29.06 13.98
CA PRO A 493 -3.92 -29.61 12.64
C PRO A 493 -3.45 -31.06 12.67
N ALA A 494 -4.24 -31.97 12.09
CA ALA A 494 -3.83 -33.34 11.92
C ALA A 494 -2.48 -33.34 11.20
N GLN A 495 -1.44 -33.79 11.90
CA GLN A 495 -0.13 -34.00 11.28
C GLN A 495 -0.34 -35.06 10.21
N THR A 496 -0.41 -34.64 8.94
CA THR A 496 -0.24 -35.57 7.83
C THR A 496 1.18 -36.11 7.96
N ARG A 497 1.30 -37.31 8.54
CA ARG A 497 2.53 -38.08 8.48
C ARG A 497 2.93 -38.25 7.01
N PRO A 498 4.26 -38.20 6.72
CA PRO A 498 4.80 -38.22 5.37
C PRO A 498 4.42 -39.46 4.58
#